data_6fcd5a5a3dfccbf21ccc1e779ba07bb2
#
_entry.id   6fcd5a5a3dfccbf21ccc1e779ba07bb2
#
_cell.length_a   1.000
_cell.length_b   1.000
_cell.length_c   1.000
_cell.angle_alpha   90.00
_cell.angle_beta   90.00
_cell.angle_gamma   90.00
#
_symmetry.space_group_name_H-M   'P 1'
#
loop_
_entity.id
_entity.type
_entity.pdbx_description
1 polymer ?
#
loop_
_entity_poly.entity_id
_entity_poly.type
_entity_poly.pdbx_seq_one_letter_code
_entity_poly.pdbx_strand_id
1 'polypeptide(L)'
;MDIFLTNNLTNKKEQFVPRDKKKIGMYVCGPTVYDDPHIGNARPLVIFDILFKVLKEKFSIVTYVRNITDIDDKIIKSSEEQNISTKDLTEKVSKNFLDDCKFLNCEDPTYQPKATEHIDLMIKMINELIDKGFAYENNKHVYFEVKKFSDYGLSLIHI
;
A
#
# COMPACT_ATOMS: atom_id res chain seq x y z
N MET A 1 22.68 -2.86 -17.67
CA MET A 1 22.16 -4.11 -17.06
C MET A 1 20.66 -4.10 -17.14
N ASP A 2 20.03 -5.17 -17.63
CA ASP A 2 18.57 -5.25 -17.72
C ASP A 2 17.99 -5.75 -16.43
N ILE A 3 16.84 -5.18 -16.03
CA ILE A 3 16.10 -5.58 -14.82
C ILE A 3 15.03 -6.58 -15.25
N PHE A 4 14.99 -7.72 -14.57
CA PHE A 4 13.96 -8.73 -14.78
C PHE A 4 13.17 -8.90 -13.49
N LEU A 5 11.85 -8.81 -13.58
CA LEU A 5 10.94 -8.98 -12.46
C LEU A 5 9.91 -10.07 -12.77
N THR A 6 9.44 -10.75 -11.75
CA THR A 6 8.29 -11.65 -11.91
C THR A 6 7.05 -10.79 -12.06
N ASN A 7 6.40 -10.90 -13.22
CA ASN A 7 5.12 -10.26 -13.48
C ASN A 7 3.99 -11.20 -13.08
N ASN A 8 3.27 -10.83 -12.06
CA ASN A 8 2.19 -11.66 -11.58
C ASN A 8 1.01 -11.77 -12.55
N LEU A 9 0.76 -10.81 -13.43
CA LEU A 9 -0.28 -10.93 -14.46
C LEU A 9 -0.03 -12.09 -15.42
N THR A 10 1.22 -12.32 -15.77
CA THR A 10 1.63 -13.36 -16.71
C THR A 10 2.23 -14.60 -16.05
N ASN A 11 2.52 -14.53 -14.74
CA ASN A 11 3.27 -15.53 -13.97
C ASN A 11 4.65 -15.87 -14.56
N LYS A 12 5.28 -14.88 -15.22
CA LYS A 12 6.58 -15.06 -15.86
C LYS A 12 7.59 -14.05 -15.34
N LYS A 13 8.87 -14.44 -15.38
CA LYS A 13 9.95 -13.50 -15.19
C LYS A 13 10.20 -12.78 -16.51
N GLU A 14 9.95 -11.47 -16.52
CA GLU A 14 9.98 -10.63 -17.71
C GLU A 14 10.95 -9.46 -17.54
N GLN A 15 11.45 -8.95 -18.64
CA GLN A 15 12.23 -7.73 -18.62
C GLN A 15 11.33 -6.55 -18.21
N PHE A 16 11.77 -5.79 -17.22
CA PHE A 16 11.06 -4.60 -16.80
C PHE A 16 11.18 -3.50 -17.87
N VAL A 17 10.07 -3.19 -18.51
CA VAL A 17 9.94 -2.12 -19.49
C VAL A 17 9.05 -1.03 -18.92
N PRO A 18 9.61 0.13 -18.51
CA PRO A 18 8.81 1.20 -17.92
C PRO A 18 7.94 1.88 -19.00
N ARG A 19 6.76 2.36 -18.60
CA ARG A 19 5.87 3.15 -19.46
C ARG A 19 6.51 4.48 -19.89
N ASP A 20 7.25 5.10 -18.99
CA ASP A 20 8.07 6.28 -19.24
C ASP A 20 9.52 5.96 -18.87
N LYS A 21 10.43 6.09 -19.83
CA LYS A 21 11.87 5.81 -19.61
C LYS A 21 12.55 6.82 -18.69
N LYS A 22 11.93 7.96 -18.42
CA LYS A 22 12.49 9.02 -17.57
C LYS A 22 11.93 9.01 -16.16
N LYS A 23 10.69 8.52 -15.98
CA LYS A 23 9.97 8.58 -14.70
C LYS A 23 9.42 7.21 -14.32
N ILE A 24 9.91 6.65 -13.25
CA ILE A 24 9.43 5.39 -12.69
C ILE A 24 8.57 5.67 -11.48
N GLY A 25 7.37 5.10 -11.45
CA GLY A 25 6.51 5.05 -10.27
C GLY A 25 6.59 3.66 -9.64
N MET A 26 6.83 3.62 -8.33
CA MET A 26 6.82 2.41 -7.54
C MET A 26 5.86 2.61 -6.35
N TYR A 27 4.84 1.77 -6.25
CA TYR A 27 3.91 1.78 -5.12
C TYR A 27 4.04 0.46 -4.35
N VAL A 28 4.23 0.55 -3.06
CA VAL A 28 4.29 -0.59 -2.13
C VAL A 28 3.27 -0.40 -1.03
N CYS A 29 2.46 -1.41 -0.77
CA CYS A 29 1.57 -1.40 0.37
C CYS A 29 2.37 -1.29 1.67
N GLY A 30 2.04 -0.29 2.48
CA GLY A 30 2.60 -0.11 3.80
C GLY A 30 1.87 -0.91 4.87
N PRO A 31 2.25 -0.76 6.14
CA PRO A 31 1.66 -1.48 7.24
C PRO A 31 0.27 -0.95 7.61
N THR A 32 -0.54 -1.82 8.22
CA THR A 32 -1.66 -1.42 9.08
C THR A 32 -1.12 -1.29 10.50
N VAL A 33 -1.22 -0.10 11.07
CA VAL A 33 -0.51 0.27 12.32
C VAL A 33 -1.36 -0.04 13.56
N TYR A 34 -1.68 -1.32 13.76
CA TYR A 34 -2.46 -1.81 14.91
C TYR A 34 -1.61 -2.50 15.98
N ASP A 35 -0.40 -2.93 15.64
CA ASP A 35 0.55 -3.63 16.52
C ASP A 35 1.97 -3.42 16.02
N ASP A 36 2.95 -3.67 16.89
CA ASP A 36 4.37 -3.53 16.54
C ASP A 36 4.75 -4.46 15.36
N PRO A 37 5.59 -3.99 14.44
CA PRO A 37 6.01 -4.80 13.30
C PRO A 37 6.87 -5.99 13.75
N HIS A 38 6.73 -7.10 13.03
CA HIS A 38 7.54 -8.30 13.22
C HIS A 38 8.42 -8.58 11.99
N ILE A 39 9.29 -9.56 12.07
CA ILE A 39 10.26 -9.90 11.01
C ILE A 39 9.59 -10.17 9.64
N GLY A 40 8.36 -10.67 9.64
CA GLY A 40 7.58 -10.86 8.42
C GLY A 40 7.25 -9.54 7.70
N ASN A 41 7.10 -8.44 8.45
CA ASN A 41 6.88 -7.10 7.90
C ASN A 41 8.19 -6.48 7.39
N ALA A 42 9.32 -6.83 8.00
CA ALA A 42 10.64 -6.37 7.58
C ALA A 42 11.05 -6.89 6.18
N ARG A 43 10.67 -8.13 5.86
CA ARG A 43 11.03 -8.75 4.59
C ARG A 43 10.61 -7.93 3.35
N PRO A 44 9.34 -7.56 3.15
CA PRO A 44 8.95 -6.72 2.02
C PRO A 44 9.63 -5.35 2.05
N LEU A 45 9.85 -4.75 3.23
CA LEU A 45 10.55 -3.48 3.35
C LEU A 45 11.95 -3.55 2.72
N VAL A 46 12.76 -4.51 3.13
CA VAL A 46 14.13 -4.67 2.64
C VAL A 46 14.16 -5.03 1.15
N ILE A 47 13.28 -5.93 0.70
CA ILE A 47 13.24 -6.33 -0.72
C ILE A 47 12.87 -5.16 -1.62
N PHE A 48 11.86 -4.39 -1.25
CA PHE A 48 11.43 -3.24 -2.05
C PHE A 48 12.39 -2.05 -1.93
N ASP A 49 13.10 -1.90 -0.82
CA ASP A 49 14.20 -0.95 -0.69
C ASP A 49 15.35 -1.27 -1.67
N ILE A 50 15.74 -2.56 -1.76
CA ILE A 50 16.73 -3.00 -2.76
C ILE A 50 16.25 -2.69 -4.18
N LEU A 51 14.99 -3.00 -4.49
CA LEU A 51 14.42 -2.68 -5.80
C LEU A 51 14.44 -1.17 -6.07
N PHE A 52 14.06 -0.36 -5.10
CA PHE A 52 14.09 1.10 -5.20
C PHE A 52 15.51 1.61 -5.50
N LYS A 53 16.51 1.14 -4.77
CA LYS A 53 17.92 1.49 -4.98
C LYS A 53 18.39 1.09 -6.38
N VAL A 54 18.08 -0.12 -6.83
CA VAL A 54 18.41 -0.59 -8.19
C VAL A 54 17.73 0.26 -9.27
N LEU A 55 16.47 0.66 -9.06
CA LEU A 55 15.79 1.56 -9.99
C LEU A 55 16.43 2.94 -10.03
N LYS A 56 16.85 3.50 -8.90
CA LYS A 56 17.56 4.80 -8.81
C LYS A 56 18.90 4.79 -9.56
N GLU A 57 19.63 3.68 -9.54
CA GLU A 57 20.87 3.55 -10.30
C GLU A 57 20.64 3.59 -11.82
N LYS A 58 19.46 3.18 -12.27
CA LYS A 58 19.19 3.02 -13.69
C LYS A 58 18.34 4.15 -14.30
N PHE A 59 17.51 4.79 -13.50
CA PHE A 59 16.55 5.80 -13.96
C PHE A 59 16.73 7.12 -13.24
N SER A 60 16.61 8.22 -13.99
CA SER A 60 16.86 9.57 -13.46
C SER A 60 15.86 10.02 -12.40
N ILE A 61 14.60 9.56 -12.50
CA ILE A 61 13.52 9.93 -11.58
C ILE A 61 12.77 8.66 -11.18
N VAL A 62 12.84 8.34 -9.89
CA VAL A 62 12.06 7.23 -9.30
C VAL A 62 11.23 7.79 -8.16
N THR A 63 9.91 7.72 -8.31
CA THR A 63 8.96 8.11 -7.26
C THR A 63 8.52 6.85 -6.52
N TYR A 64 8.89 6.75 -5.26
CA TYR A 64 8.50 5.66 -4.37
C TYR A 64 7.40 6.10 -3.42
N VAL A 65 6.28 5.41 -3.45
CA VAL A 65 5.14 5.63 -2.55
C VAL A 65 4.93 4.41 -1.68
N ARG A 66 4.79 4.63 -0.38
CA ARG A 66 4.43 3.60 0.60
C ARG A 66 3.43 4.20 1.57
N ASN A 67 2.20 3.70 1.58
CA ASN A 67 1.16 4.23 2.46
C ASN A 67 1.33 3.76 3.92
N ILE A 68 0.59 4.41 4.82
CA ILE A 68 0.30 3.92 6.17
C ILE A 68 -1.21 3.76 6.27
N THR A 69 -1.66 2.56 6.65
CA THR A 69 -3.07 2.29 6.93
C THR A 69 -3.31 2.53 8.42
N ASP A 70 -3.78 3.74 8.73
CA ASP A 70 -4.02 4.23 10.08
C ASP A 70 -5.52 4.28 10.44
N ILE A 71 -6.36 3.62 9.63
CA ILE A 71 -7.77 3.34 9.91
C ILE A 71 -8.09 1.93 9.43
N ASP A 72 -8.56 1.06 10.33
CA ASP A 72 -8.89 -0.34 10.07
C ASP A 72 -9.61 -0.92 11.30
N ASP A 73 -10.44 -1.95 11.12
CA ASP A 73 -11.12 -2.62 12.24
C ASP A 73 -10.14 -3.21 13.27
N LYS A 74 -8.97 -3.65 12.81
CA LYS A 74 -7.91 -4.16 13.70
C LYS A 74 -7.35 -3.07 14.62
N ILE A 75 -7.27 -1.83 14.13
CA ILE A 75 -6.82 -0.68 14.92
C ILE A 75 -7.85 -0.38 16.02
N ILE A 76 -9.14 -0.37 15.65
CA ILE A 76 -10.23 -0.14 16.61
C ILE A 76 -10.17 -1.20 17.70
N LYS A 77 -10.15 -2.47 17.33
CA LYS A 77 -10.08 -3.59 18.28
C LYS A 77 -8.84 -3.50 19.18
N SER A 78 -7.68 -3.29 18.62
CA SER A 78 -6.42 -3.20 19.37
C SER A 78 -6.42 -2.01 20.35
N SER A 79 -6.99 -0.87 19.96
CA SER A 79 -7.11 0.31 20.82
C SER A 79 -8.03 0.05 22.01
N GLU A 80 -9.15 -0.65 21.79
CA GLU A 80 -10.08 -1.07 22.86
C GLU A 80 -9.40 -2.04 23.82
N GLU A 81 -8.71 -3.06 23.32
CA GLU A 81 -8.01 -4.06 24.15
C GLU A 81 -6.90 -3.42 25.00
N GLN A 82 -6.21 -2.40 24.47
CA GLN A 82 -5.14 -1.67 25.17
C GLN A 82 -5.67 -0.49 26.00
N ASN A 83 -6.97 -0.18 25.92
CA ASN A 83 -7.60 0.97 26.60
C ASN A 83 -6.89 2.30 26.30
N ILE A 84 -6.54 2.53 25.03
CA ILE A 84 -5.94 3.77 24.54
C ILE A 84 -6.74 4.28 23.34
N SER A 85 -6.53 5.55 22.93
CA SER A 85 -7.19 6.05 21.74
C SER A 85 -6.58 5.43 20.46
N THR A 86 -7.39 5.30 19.40
CA THR A 86 -6.90 4.86 18.08
C THR A 86 -5.78 5.75 17.58
N LYS A 87 -5.85 7.04 17.86
CA LYS A 87 -4.82 8.01 17.49
C LYS A 87 -3.50 7.71 18.20
N ASP A 88 -3.51 7.55 19.52
CA ASP A 88 -2.28 7.27 20.29
C ASP A 88 -1.65 5.94 19.86
N LEU A 89 -2.49 4.92 19.60
CA LEU A 89 -2.02 3.64 19.09
C LEU A 89 -1.33 3.80 17.75
N THR A 90 -2.00 4.42 16.77
CA THR A 90 -1.46 4.55 15.41
C THR A 90 -0.23 5.44 15.35
N GLU A 91 -0.14 6.50 16.14
CA GLU A 91 1.04 7.34 16.26
C GLU A 91 2.23 6.56 16.84
N LYS A 92 2.01 5.82 17.94
CA LYS A 92 3.03 4.97 18.56
C LYS A 92 3.56 3.92 17.60
N VAL A 93 2.66 3.13 17.00
CA VAL A 93 3.05 2.01 16.11
C VAL A 93 3.68 2.53 14.83
N SER A 94 3.18 3.65 14.26
CA SER A 94 3.81 4.30 13.11
C SER A 94 5.23 4.74 13.40
N LYS A 95 5.46 5.30 14.60
CA LYS A 95 6.80 5.71 15.03
C LYS A 95 7.72 4.50 15.11
N ASN A 96 7.31 3.43 15.78
CA ASN A 96 8.09 2.20 15.91
C ASN A 96 8.43 1.62 14.52
N PHE A 97 7.46 1.57 13.61
CA PHE A 97 7.67 1.14 12.24
C PHE A 97 8.72 1.98 11.50
N LEU A 98 8.69 3.30 11.64
CA LEU A 98 9.67 4.19 11.02
C LEU A 98 11.06 4.03 11.64
N ASP A 99 11.14 3.81 12.93
CA ASP A 99 12.41 3.55 13.62
C ASP A 99 13.00 2.19 13.17
N ASP A 100 12.17 1.17 12.99
CA ASP A 100 12.59 -0.12 12.41
C ASP A 100 13.06 0.01 10.95
N CYS A 101 12.39 0.82 10.13
CA CYS A 101 12.85 1.10 8.76
C CYS A 101 14.26 1.70 8.76
N LYS A 102 14.53 2.65 9.66
CA LYS A 102 15.86 3.25 9.82
C LYS A 102 16.89 2.24 10.33
N PHE A 103 16.51 1.43 11.31
CA PHE A 103 17.39 0.37 11.85
C PHE A 103 17.81 -0.63 10.77
N LEU A 104 16.88 -0.96 9.85
CA LEU A 104 17.13 -1.83 8.69
C LEU A 104 17.87 -1.10 7.55
N ASN A 105 18.21 0.16 7.71
CA ASN A 105 18.86 1.00 6.70
C ASN A 105 18.08 1.07 5.37
N CYS A 106 16.73 1.05 5.47
CA CYS A 106 15.84 1.27 4.35
C CYS A 106 15.69 2.77 4.09
N GLU A 107 15.68 3.16 2.82
CA GLU A 107 15.43 4.55 2.44
C GLU A 107 13.96 4.93 2.65
N ASP A 108 13.74 6.21 2.99
CA ASP A 108 12.39 6.73 3.09
C ASP A 108 11.70 6.77 1.71
N PRO A 109 10.40 6.51 1.65
CA PRO A 109 9.65 6.70 0.42
C PRO A 109 9.58 8.19 0.04
N THR A 110 9.39 8.49 -1.25
CA THR A 110 9.16 9.86 -1.72
C THR A 110 7.88 10.45 -1.13
N TYR A 111 6.83 9.61 -1.01
CA TYR A 111 5.56 9.96 -0.38
C TYR A 111 5.08 8.82 0.52
N GLN A 112 4.55 9.20 1.68
CA GLN A 112 4.00 8.27 2.65
C GLN A 112 2.60 8.71 3.09
N PRO A 113 1.58 8.56 2.22
CA PRO A 113 0.22 9.01 2.53
C PRO A 113 -0.40 8.13 3.62
N LYS A 114 -1.17 8.75 4.51
CA LYS A 114 -2.00 8.08 5.51
C LYS A 114 -3.41 7.89 4.98
N ALA A 115 -4.05 6.78 5.31
CA ALA A 115 -5.42 6.51 4.88
C ALA A 115 -6.40 7.56 5.40
N THR A 116 -6.22 8.00 6.65
CA THR A 116 -7.07 9.05 7.27
C THR A 116 -7.01 10.40 6.56
N GLU A 117 -5.92 10.72 5.88
CA GLU A 117 -5.77 11.97 5.11
C GLU A 117 -6.54 11.95 3.78
N HIS A 118 -7.11 10.80 3.39
CA HIS A 118 -7.73 10.60 2.08
C HIS A 118 -9.20 10.15 2.16
N ILE A 119 -9.83 10.23 3.34
CA ILE A 119 -11.23 9.78 3.55
C ILE A 119 -12.20 10.47 2.59
N ASP A 120 -12.10 11.78 2.42
CA ASP A 120 -13.00 12.52 1.52
C ASP A 120 -12.86 12.06 0.07
N LEU A 121 -11.63 11.76 -0.37
CA LEU A 121 -11.37 11.23 -1.70
C LEU A 121 -11.91 9.80 -1.86
N MET A 122 -11.82 8.97 -0.81
CA MET A 122 -12.41 7.63 -0.80
C MET A 122 -13.93 7.71 -0.90
N ILE A 123 -14.58 8.59 -0.13
CA ILE A 123 -16.03 8.81 -0.18
C ILE A 123 -16.45 9.27 -1.58
N LYS A 124 -15.72 10.22 -2.17
CA LYS A 124 -15.98 10.68 -3.54
C LYS A 124 -15.89 9.53 -4.55
N MET A 125 -14.85 8.72 -4.48
CA MET A 125 -14.68 7.55 -5.36
C MET A 125 -15.81 6.53 -5.17
N ILE A 126 -16.22 6.25 -3.93
CA ILE A 126 -17.34 5.36 -3.63
C ILE A 126 -18.63 5.86 -4.28
N ASN A 127 -18.95 7.15 -4.15
CA ASN A 127 -20.12 7.74 -4.77
C ASN A 127 -20.07 7.63 -6.30
N GLU A 128 -18.92 7.91 -6.91
CA GLU A 128 -18.74 7.73 -8.35
C GLU A 128 -18.94 6.27 -8.80
N LEU A 129 -18.55 5.29 -7.99
CA LEU A 129 -18.76 3.87 -8.28
C LEU A 129 -20.25 3.50 -8.16
N ILE A 130 -20.98 4.07 -7.19
CA ILE A 130 -22.43 3.90 -7.07
C ILE A 130 -23.14 4.50 -8.28
N ASP A 131 -22.81 5.74 -8.65
CA ASP A 131 -23.41 6.44 -9.80
C ASP A 131 -23.20 5.69 -11.12
N LYS A 132 -22.02 5.06 -11.27
CA LYS A 132 -21.69 4.22 -12.44
C LYS A 132 -22.29 2.81 -12.36
N GLY A 133 -22.95 2.45 -11.27
CA GLY A 133 -23.55 1.15 -11.06
C GLY A 133 -22.57 0.01 -10.74
N PHE A 134 -21.32 0.32 -10.40
CA PHE A 134 -20.32 -0.66 -9.97
C PHE A 134 -20.34 -0.92 -8.47
N ALA A 135 -21.02 -0.11 -7.69
CA ALA A 135 -21.23 -0.32 -6.27
C ALA A 135 -22.71 -0.11 -5.90
N TYR A 136 -23.12 -0.65 -4.77
CA TYR A 136 -24.47 -0.50 -4.24
C TYR A 136 -24.47 -0.46 -2.72
N GLU A 137 -25.43 0.24 -2.13
CA GLU A 137 -25.66 0.27 -0.70
C GLU A 137 -26.64 -0.84 -0.27
N ASN A 138 -26.29 -1.54 0.80
CA ASN A 138 -27.17 -2.48 1.47
C ASN A 138 -26.89 -2.49 2.98
N ASN A 139 -27.90 -2.30 3.80
CA ASN A 139 -27.82 -2.28 5.27
C ASN A 139 -26.73 -1.34 5.82
N LYS A 140 -26.62 -0.13 5.28
CA LYS A 140 -25.61 0.89 5.63
C LYS A 140 -24.16 0.51 5.30
N HIS A 141 -23.96 -0.50 4.49
CA HIS A 141 -22.66 -0.87 3.92
C HIS A 141 -22.68 -0.64 2.41
N VAL A 142 -21.55 -0.27 1.86
CA VAL A 142 -21.37 -0.16 0.41
C VAL A 142 -20.57 -1.36 -0.09
N TYR A 143 -21.09 -2.01 -1.11
CA TYR A 143 -20.49 -3.19 -1.72
C TYR A 143 -20.12 -2.89 -3.17
N PHE A 144 -18.94 -3.33 -3.58
CA PHE A 144 -18.54 -3.30 -4.98
C PHE A 144 -19.14 -4.51 -5.71
N GLU A 145 -19.81 -4.26 -6.84
CA GLU A 145 -20.44 -5.31 -7.67
C GLU A 145 -19.41 -5.96 -8.60
N VAL A 146 -18.66 -6.90 -8.05
CA VAL A 146 -17.53 -7.57 -8.71
C VAL A 146 -17.89 -8.10 -10.10
N LYS A 147 -19.10 -8.66 -10.28
CA LYS A 147 -19.55 -9.26 -11.56
C LYS A 147 -19.69 -8.26 -12.69
N LYS A 148 -19.83 -6.97 -12.37
CA LYS A 148 -19.97 -5.91 -13.38
C LYS A 148 -18.64 -5.37 -13.88
N PHE A 149 -17.53 -5.72 -13.21
CA PHE A 149 -16.21 -5.24 -13.56
C PHE A 149 -15.33 -6.40 -14.07
N SER A 150 -15.21 -6.50 -15.38
CA SER A 150 -14.54 -7.64 -16.07
C SER A 150 -13.10 -7.84 -15.65
N ASP A 151 -12.41 -6.76 -15.30
CA ASP A 151 -10.99 -6.77 -14.96
C ASP A 151 -10.72 -6.90 -13.45
N TYR A 152 -11.78 -7.15 -12.66
CA TYR A 152 -11.63 -7.34 -11.22
C TYR A 152 -10.80 -8.57 -10.90
N GLY A 153 -9.92 -8.43 -9.93
CA GLY A 153 -9.11 -9.54 -9.45
C GLY A 153 -7.79 -9.75 -10.19
N LEU A 154 -7.48 -8.93 -11.21
CA LEU A 154 -6.18 -9.00 -11.87
C LEU A 154 -5.00 -8.86 -10.89
N SER A 155 -5.17 -8.09 -9.81
CA SER A 155 -4.19 -7.99 -8.73
C SER A 155 -4.34 -9.06 -7.65
N LEU A 156 -5.55 -9.64 -7.48
CA LEU A 156 -5.85 -10.64 -6.43
C LEU A 156 -5.48 -12.05 -6.83
N ILE A 157 -5.36 -12.34 -8.13
CA ILE A 157 -4.93 -13.65 -8.65
C ILE A 157 -3.51 -14.01 -8.15
N HIS A 158 -2.81 -13.08 -7.56
CA HIS A 158 -1.38 -13.15 -7.28
C HIS A 158 -1.01 -13.06 -5.79
N ILE A 159 -2.02 -13.15 -4.95
CA ILE A 159 -1.82 -13.21 -3.49
C ILE A 159 -1.54 -14.63 -3.07
#